data_24dc3512f6a6558c8e07f1b51faf1630
#
_entry.id   24dc3512f6a6558c8e07f1b51faf1630
#
_cell.length_a   1.000
_cell.length_b   1.000
_cell.length_c   1.000
_cell.angle_alpha   90.00
_cell.angle_beta   90.00
_cell.angle_gamma   90.00
#
_symmetry.space_group_name_H-M   'P 1'
#
loop_
_entity.id
_entity.type
_entity.pdbx_description
1 polymer ?
#
loop_
_entity_poly.entity_id
_entity_poly.type
_entity_poly.pdbx_seq_one_letter_code
_entity_poly.pdbx_strand_id
1 'polypeptide(L)'
;ARLDQHEARSPLGKPVLGICYGAQMMAKNFGGEVAKSNIREYGRAFMEHTDKEEKLLFDISPRSQVWMSHSDTIKRIPESFQIISTTENIPVAAFKSTTVAANPVYGLQFHPEVTHSLEGKQLLRNFLLHVCKCSQDWTPAAFVHETVEKIKAQVGDKRVVMALSGGVDSTVAAELIHKAIGKNLFCIFVDNGLLRKDEFETVLESYKHMGLNVKGINAKDLFYGQLNGVSDPEQKRKIIGRLFVEIFDEESEK
;
A
#
# COMPACT_ATOMS: atom_id res chain seq x y z
N ALA A 1 -17.33 11.58 -0.15
CA ALA A 1 -17.43 13.02 0.18
C ALA A 1 -17.46 13.79 -1.13
N ARG A 2 -18.48 14.63 -1.37
CA ARG A 2 -18.49 15.54 -2.53
C ARG A 2 -17.42 16.60 -2.29
N LEU A 3 -16.53 16.74 -3.27
CA LEU A 3 -15.59 17.87 -3.31
C LEU A 3 -16.40 19.15 -3.52
N ASP A 4 -16.11 20.18 -2.74
CA ASP A 4 -16.77 21.46 -2.89
C ASP A 4 -16.32 22.09 -4.22
N GLN A 5 -17.25 22.27 -5.16
CA GLN A 5 -16.96 22.73 -6.52
C GLN A 5 -16.49 24.19 -6.59
N HIS A 6 -16.69 24.98 -5.53
CA HIS A 6 -16.37 26.41 -5.52
C HIS A 6 -15.00 26.73 -4.92
N GLU A 7 -14.43 25.83 -4.14
CA GLU A 7 -13.09 26.00 -3.58
C GLU A 7 -12.27 24.73 -3.85
N ALA A 8 -11.21 24.85 -4.63
CA ALA A 8 -10.28 23.74 -4.92
C ALA A 8 -9.50 23.32 -3.64
N ARG A 9 -10.25 22.93 -2.62
CA ARG A 9 -9.74 22.48 -1.32
C ARG A 9 -9.89 20.97 -1.17
N SER A 10 -8.90 20.38 -0.54
CA SER A 10 -9.01 18.99 -0.10
C SER A 10 -10.10 18.86 0.97
N PRO A 11 -11.12 18.01 0.77
CA PRO A 11 -12.16 17.76 1.77
C PRO A 11 -11.62 17.07 3.03
N LEU A 12 -10.39 16.56 2.97
CA LEU A 12 -9.71 15.90 4.07
C LEU A 12 -8.90 16.84 4.95
N GLY A 13 -8.84 18.14 4.61
CA GLY A 13 -7.99 19.10 5.32
C GLY A 13 -6.50 18.77 5.24
N LYS A 14 -6.07 18.06 4.21
CA LYS A 14 -4.68 17.67 3.93
C LYS A 14 -4.35 17.89 2.45
N PRO A 15 -3.08 18.13 2.08
CA PRO A 15 -2.68 18.11 0.67
C PRO A 15 -3.05 16.79 0.00
N VAL A 16 -3.46 16.86 -1.28
CA VAL A 16 -3.86 15.69 -2.06
C VAL A 16 -3.12 15.67 -3.39
N LEU A 17 -2.62 14.50 -3.77
CA LEU A 17 -2.04 14.22 -5.07
C LEU A 17 -2.86 13.15 -5.78
N GLY A 18 -3.53 13.53 -6.88
CA GLY A 18 -4.20 12.60 -7.78
C GLY A 18 -3.25 12.14 -8.89
N ILE A 19 -3.15 10.82 -9.10
CA ILE A 19 -2.31 10.23 -10.14
C ILE A 19 -3.20 9.57 -11.17
N CYS A 20 -2.97 9.83 -12.45
CA CYS A 20 -3.66 9.28 -13.62
C CYS A 20 -5.18 9.41 -13.49
N TYR A 21 -5.91 8.34 -13.22
CA TYR A 21 -7.35 8.35 -12.99
C TYR A 21 -7.76 9.28 -11.84
N GLY A 22 -6.94 9.36 -10.78
CA GLY A 22 -7.16 10.30 -9.69
C GLY A 22 -7.13 11.76 -10.12
N ALA A 23 -6.21 12.13 -10.99
CA ALA A 23 -6.15 13.47 -11.57
C ALA A 23 -7.35 13.77 -12.47
N GLN A 24 -7.77 12.81 -13.30
CA GLN A 24 -8.95 12.93 -14.16
C GLN A 24 -10.23 13.10 -13.34
N MET A 25 -10.39 12.29 -12.29
CA MET A 25 -11.53 12.38 -11.38
C MET A 25 -11.57 13.75 -10.67
N MET A 26 -10.43 14.27 -10.23
CA MET A 26 -10.33 15.60 -9.65
C MET A 26 -10.72 16.67 -10.66
N ALA A 27 -10.11 16.68 -11.84
CA ALA A 27 -10.44 17.65 -12.88
C ALA A 27 -11.95 17.67 -13.16
N LYS A 28 -12.58 16.51 -13.33
CA LYS A 28 -14.02 16.38 -13.59
C LYS A 28 -14.88 16.85 -12.42
N ASN A 29 -14.53 16.46 -11.20
CA ASN A 29 -15.33 16.80 -10.01
C ASN A 29 -15.30 18.29 -9.65
N PHE A 30 -14.22 18.98 -10.01
CA PHE A 30 -14.11 20.44 -9.85
C PHE A 30 -14.63 21.25 -11.05
N GLY A 31 -15.26 20.61 -12.05
CA GLY A 31 -15.89 21.29 -13.19
C GLY A 31 -14.99 21.42 -14.43
N GLY A 32 -13.89 20.69 -14.49
CA GLY A 32 -13.09 20.51 -15.69
C GLY A 32 -13.70 19.51 -16.66
N GLU A 33 -12.99 19.22 -17.75
CA GLU A 33 -13.44 18.33 -18.82
C GLU A 33 -12.42 17.21 -19.03
N VAL A 34 -12.92 15.97 -19.00
CA VAL A 34 -12.18 14.76 -19.34
C VAL A 34 -12.91 14.07 -20.49
N ALA A 35 -12.21 13.79 -21.56
CA ALA A 35 -12.76 13.15 -22.75
C ALA A 35 -11.78 12.12 -23.32
N LYS A 36 -12.33 11.18 -24.11
CA LYS A 36 -11.50 10.25 -24.89
C LYS A 36 -10.49 11.04 -25.72
N SER A 37 -9.25 10.65 -25.63
CA SER A 37 -8.21 11.16 -26.50
C SER A 37 -8.27 10.43 -27.84
N ASN A 38 -8.12 11.18 -28.95
CA ASN A 38 -7.91 10.59 -30.27
C ASN A 38 -6.52 9.98 -30.39
N ILE A 39 -5.61 10.38 -29.51
CA ILE A 39 -4.25 9.86 -29.38
C ILE A 39 -4.20 9.12 -28.05
N ARG A 40 -4.11 7.79 -28.12
CA ARG A 40 -3.86 6.97 -26.93
C ARG A 40 -2.40 7.13 -26.54
N GLU A 41 -2.15 7.68 -25.36
CA GLU A 41 -0.78 7.79 -24.85
C GLU A 41 -0.44 6.62 -23.96
N TYR A 42 0.37 5.74 -24.50
CA TYR A 42 1.01 4.65 -23.79
C TYR A 42 2.51 4.71 -24.05
N GLY A 43 3.29 4.89 -22.98
CA GLY A 43 4.74 4.89 -23.10
C GLY A 43 5.40 6.16 -22.62
N ARG A 44 6.53 6.48 -23.21
CA ARG A 44 7.39 7.59 -22.81
C ARG A 44 6.85 8.91 -23.32
N ALA A 45 6.81 9.90 -22.44
CA ALA A 45 6.60 11.30 -22.78
C ALA A 45 7.63 12.15 -22.04
N PHE A 46 7.83 13.39 -22.47
CA PHE A 46 8.74 14.32 -21.83
C PHE A 46 7.97 15.52 -21.32
N MET A 47 8.18 15.82 -20.01
CA MET A 47 7.54 16.96 -19.39
C MET A 47 8.12 18.27 -19.90
N GLU A 48 7.28 19.30 -19.95
CA GLU A 48 7.68 20.70 -20.07
C GLU A 48 7.07 21.47 -18.90
N HIS A 49 7.91 22.17 -18.15
CA HIS A 49 7.46 22.94 -17.00
C HIS A 49 6.86 24.27 -17.45
N THR A 50 5.67 24.58 -16.97
CA THR A 50 5.04 25.90 -17.17
C THR A 50 5.26 26.83 -15.98
N ASP A 51 5.63 26.28 -14.81
CA ASP A 51 5.97 27.01 -13.59
C ASP A 51 7.30 26.47 -13.05
N LYS A 52 8.36 27.28 -13.14
CA LYS A 52 9.73 26.89 -12.73
C LYS A 52 9.94 26.95 -11.20
N GLU A 53 9.08 27.67 -10.49
CA GLU A 53 9.16 27.82 -9.02
C GLU A 53 8.24 26.85 -8.29
N GLU A 54 7.59 25.93 -9.02
CA GLU A 54 6.65 24.99 -8.46
C GLU A 54 7.35 23.97 -7.55
N LYS A 55 6.89 23.89 -6.30
CA LYS A 55 7.47 23.02 -5.26
C LYS A 55 7.45 21.55 -5.64
N LEU A 56 6.41 21.11 -6.34
CA LEU A 56 6.30 19.72 -6.80
C LEU A 56 7.37 19.38 -7.84
N LEU A 57 7.79 20.37 -8.65
CA LEU A 57 8.78 20.22 -9.71
C LEU A 57 10.20 20.65 -9.30
N PHE A 58 10.42 20.89 -8.00
CA PHE A 58 11.73 21.28 -7.49
C PHE A 58 12.76 20.19 -7.79
N ASP A 59 13.89 20.60 -8.37
CA ASP A 59 15.00 19.71 -8.77
C ASP A 59 14.58 18.59 -9.75
N ILE A 60 13.57 18.86 -10.59
CA ILE A 60 13.15 18.00 -11.71
C ILE A 60 13.64 18.65 -13.01
N SER A 61 14.25 17.86 -13.87
CA SER A 61 14.73 18.32 -15.18
C SER A 61 13.58 18.83 -16.05
N PRO A 62 13.74 19.95 -16.77
CA PRO A 62 12.67 20.54 -17.61
C PRO A 62 12.09 19.58 -18.66
N ARG A 63 12.88 18.60 -19.09
CA ARG A 63 12.47 17.54 -20.05
C ARG A 63 12.56 16.15 -19.44
N SER A 64 12.19 16.01 -18.18
CA SER A 64 12.18 14.72 -17.50
C SER A 64 11.25 13.74 -18.20
N GLN A 65 11.73 12.50 -18.39
CA GLN A 65 10.91 11.43 -18.95
C GLN A 65 9.88 10.97 -17.94
N VAL A 66 8.63 10.90 -18.36
CA VAL A 66 7.49 10.36 -17.60
C VAL A 66 6.80 9.24 -18.37
N TRP A 67 6.07 8.39 -17.67
CA TRP A 67 5.32 7.28 -18.25
C TRP A 67 3.84 7.59 -18.30
N MET A 68 3.27 7.56 -19.50
CA MET A 68 1.84 7.71 -19.77
C MET A 68 1.19 6.34 -19.94
N SER A 69 -0.03 6.18 -19.42
CA SER A 69 -0.82 4.95 -19.56
C SER A 69 -2.31 5.27 -19.44
N HIS A 70 -2.85 5.99 -20.43
CA HIS A 70 -4.26 6.39 -20.41
C HIS A 70 -4.86 6.52 -21.80
N SER A 71 -6.18 6.27 -21.89
CA SER A 71 -7.00 6.47 -23.10
C SER A 71 -7.81 7.77 -23.04
N ASP A 72 -8.15 8.21 -21.84
CA ASP A 72 -8.88 9.46 -21.61
C ASP A 72 -7.88 10.53 -21.18
N THR A 73 -8.14 11.79 -21.57
CA THR A 73 -7.25 12.90 -21.24
C THR A 73 -8.03 14.08 -20.66
N ILE A 74 -7.36 14.85 -19.82
CA ILE A 74 -7.89 16.10 -19.28
C ILE A 74 -7.79 17.16 -20.38
N LYS A 75 -8.92 17.59 -20.91
CA LYS A 75 -9.01 18.61 -21.96
C LYS A 75 -8.99 20.03 -21.39
N ARG A 76 -9.63 20.20 -20.24
CA ARG A 76 -9.73 21.49 -19.57
C ARG A 76 -9.75 21.30 -18.07
N ILE A 77 -8.94 22.07 -17.36
CA ILE A 77 -9.02 22.20 -15.91
C ILE A 77 -9.94 23.37 -15.53
N PRO A 78 -10.53 23.36 -14.33
CA PRO A 78 -11.30 24.50 -13.79
C PRO A 78 -10.42 25.74 -13.59
N GLU A 79 -11.04 26.92 -13.54
CA GLU A 79 -10.34 28.19 -13.27
C GLU A 79 -9.63 28.23 -11.91
N SER A 80 -10.11 27.42 -10.96
CA SER A 80 -9.48 27.26 -9.64
C SER A 80 -8.21 26.43 -9.65
N PHE A 81 -7.72 26.01 -10.84
CA PHE A 81 -6.48 25.25 -11.02
C PHE A 81 -5.57 25.91 -12.05
N GLN A 82 -4.29 25.66 -11.90
CA GLN A 82 -3.21 26.11 -12.77
C GLN A 82 -2.47 24.89 -13.33
N ILE A 83 -2.17 24.90 -14.64
CA ILE A 83 -1.28 23.91 -15.26
C ILE A 83 0.15 24.22 -14.82
N ILE A 84 0.87 23.21 -14.33
CA ILE A 84 2.26 23.31 -13.91
C ILE A 84 3.21 22.54 -14.81
N SER A 85 2.69 21.61 -15.62
CA SER A 85 3.47 20.91 -16.63
C SER A 85 2.58 20.41 -17.77
N THR A 86 3.16 20.38 -18.96
CA THR A 86 2.60 19.83 -20.20
C THR A 86 3.52 18.74 -20.74
N THR A 87 3.09 18.02 -21.77
CA THR A 87 3.96 17.26 -22.68
C THR A 87 3.66 17.67 -24.11
N GLU A 88 4.44 17.18 -25.09
CA GLU A 88 4.20 17.48 -26.50
C GLU A 88 2.76 17.26 -26.94
N ASN A 89 2.13 16.19 -26.46
CA ASN A 89 0.78 15.79 -26.88
C ASN A 89 -0.31 16.07 -25.83
N ILE A 90 0.07 16.27 -24.56
CA ILE A 90 -0.88 16.45 -23.46
C ILE A 90 -0.75 17.84 -22.86
N PRO A 91 -1.77 18.70 -23.06
CA PRO A 91 -1.76 20.07 -22.57
C PRO A 91 -1.87 20.17 -21.04
N VAL A 92 -2.39 19.13 -20.36
CA VAL A 92 -2.53 19.07 -18.91
C VAL A 92 -1.84 17.81 -18.40
N ALA A 93 -0.51 17.83 -18.31
CA ALA A 93 0.26 16.73 -17.75
C ALA A 93 0.33 16.80 -16.22
N ALA A 94 0.40 18.01 -15.67
CA ALA A 94 0.28 18.25 -14.23
C ALA A 94 -0.42 19.59 -13.95
N PHE A 95 -1.17 19.64 -12.87
CA PHE A 95 -1.88 20.85 -12.43
C PHE A 95 -1.93 20.94 -10.90
N LYS A 96 -2.16 22.15 -10.39
CA LYS A 96 -2.35 22.43 -8.96
C LYS A 96 -3.54 23.36 -8.73
N SER A 97 -4.12 23.34 -7.53
CA SER A 97 -5.09 24.35 -7.12
C SER A 97 -4.42 25.71 -6.96
N THR A 98 -5.10 26.78 -7.42
CA THR A 98 -4.65 28.18 -7.28
C THR A 98 -4.95 28.77 -5.91
N THR A 99 -5.82 28.11 -5.14
CA THR A 99 -6.20 28.56 -3.80
C THR A 99 -4.98 28.49 -2.86
N VAL A 100 -4.64 29.60 -2.24
CA VAL A 100 -3.55 29.73 -1.24
C VAL A 100 -3.89 29.01 0.08
N ALA A 101 -4.73 27.99 0.03
CA ALA A 101 -5.11 27.21 1.19
C ALA A 101 -3.96 26.32 1.68
N ALA A 102 -3.93 26.07 2.99
CA ALA A 102 -2.94 25.19 3.63
C ALA A 102 -2.92 23.75 3.06
N ASN A 103 -3.91 23.39 2.24
CA ASN A 103 -4.14 22.03 1.74
C ASN A 103 -4.29 22.00 0.20
N PRO A 104 -3.19 22.20 -0.56
CA PRO A 104 -3.25 22.24 -2.01
C PRO A 104 -3.61 20.88 -2.60
N VAL A 105 -4.29 20.91 -3.75
CA VAL A 105 -4.65 19.74 -4.56
C VAL A 105 -3.80 19.75 -5.81
N TYR A 106 -3.14 18.61 -6.07
CA TYR A 106 -2.33 18.38 -7.26
C TYR A 106 -2.87 17.22 -8.08
N GLY A 107 -2.73 17.31 -9.39
CA GLY A 107 -3.03 16.22 -10.31
C GLY A 107 -1.89 15.96 -11.27
N LEU A 108 -1.57 14.69 -11.49
CA LEU A 108 -0.61 14.20 -12.48
C LEU A 108 -1.30 13.24 -13.42
N GLN A 109 -1.24 13.49 -14.73
CA GLN A 109 -1.79 12.57 -15.73
C GLN A 109 -0.90 11.33 -15.94
N PHE A 110 0.39 11.45 -15.68
CA PHE A 110 1.39 10.39 -15.79
C PHE A 110 1.58 9.63 -14.45
N HIS A 111 2.36 8.55 -14.51
CA HIS A 111 2.66 7.67 -13.39
C HIS A 111 4.05 7.93 -12.82
N PRO A 112 4.21 8.74 -11.77
CA PRO A 112 5.52 8.98 -11.13
C PRO A 112 6.05 7.76 -10.37
N GLU A 113 5.19 6.83 -9.99
CA GLU A 113 5.52 5.65 -9.17
C GLU A 113 6.24 4.54 -9.95
N VAL A 114 6.17 4.56 -11.29
CA VAL A 114 6.80 3.51 -12.11
C VAL A 114 8.23 3.86 -12.47
N THR A 115 9.08 2.84 -12.66
CA THR A 115 10.51 2.98 -12.97
C THR A 115 10.81 3.72 -14.28
N HIS A 116 9.84 3.76 -15.21
CA HIS A 116 9.95 4.47 -16.48
C HIS A 116 9.80 6.00 -16.35
N SER A 117 9.30 6.49 -15.22
CA SER A 117 9.33 7.91 -14.85
C SER A 117 10.64 8.17 -14.11
N LEU A 118 11.66 8.66 -14.84
CA LEU A 118 13.04 8.68 -14.35
C LEU A 118 13.23 9.47 -13.07
N GLU A 119 12.57 10.62 -12.93
CA GLU A 119 12.62 11.47 -11.74
C GLU A 119 11.32 11.39 -10.91
N GLY A 120 10.50 10.35 -11.13
CA GLY A 120 9.23 10.15 -10.44
C GLY A 120 9.40 10.05 -8.91
N LYS A 121 10.47 9.39 -8.46
CA LYS A 121 10.80 9.31 -7.02
C LYS A 121 11.08 10.70 -6.42
N GLN A 122 11.80 11.56 -7.14
CA GLN A 122 12.07 12.94 -6.70
C GLN A 122 10.77 13.75 -6.63
N LEU A 123 9.89 13.60 -7.61
CA LEU A 123 8.59 14.26 -7.62
C LEU A 123 7.72 13.86 -6.43
N LEU A 124 7.63 12.57 -6.13
CA LEU A 124 6.92 12.07 -4.95
C LEU A 124 7.56 12.58 -3.65
N ARG A 125 8.89 12.62 -3.58
CA ARG A 125 9.63 13.22 -2.47
C ARG A 125 9.29 14.69 -2.28
N ASN A 126 9.23 15.46 -3.37
CA ASN A 126 8.84 16.86 -3.33
C ASN A 126 7.43 17.06 -2.78
N PHE A 127 6.48 16.22 -3.20
CA PHE A 127 5.14 16.25 -2.65
C PHE A 127 5.14 16.02 -1.14
N LEU A 128 5.81 14.98 -0.67
CA LEU A 128 5.85 14.65 0.76
C LEU A 128 6.57 15.74 1.59
N LEU A 129 7.73 16.23 1.14
CA LEU A 129 8.57 17.11 1.94
C LEU A 129 8.23 18.59 1.74
N HIS A 130 8.02 19.03 0.49
CA HIS A 130 7.82 20.45 0.19
C HIS A 130 6.37 20.88 0.20
N VAL A 131 5.43 19.97 -0.09
CA VAL A 131 3.99 20.25 -0.10
C VAL A 131 3.35 19.80 1.21
N CYS A 132 3.47 18.52 1.58
CA CYS A 132 2.86 17.96 2.79
C CYS A 132 3.59 18.33 4.09
N LYS A 133 4.87 18.73 4.00
CA LYS A 133 5.72 19.01 5.17
C LYS A 133 5.87 17.81 6.10
N CYS A 134 5.88 16.60 5.54
CA CYS A 134 6.11 15.39 6.31
C CYS A 134 7.50 15.43 6.97
N SER A 135 7.57 15.01 8.23
CA SER A 135 8.83 14.72 8.90
C SER A 135 9.49 13.48 8.27
N GLN A 136 10.81 13.38 8.39
CA GLN A 136 11.57 12.22 7.88
C GLN A 136 12.06 11.33 9.05
N ASP A 137 11.32 11.30 10.12
CA ASP A 137 11.65 10.59 11.36
C ASP A 137 11.17 9.13 11.36
N TRP A 138 10.28 8.76 10.43
CA TRP A 138 9.88 7.37 10.29
C TRP A 138 11.02 6.52 9.71
N THR A 139 11.42 5.51 10.45
CA THR A 139 12.33 4.46 10.00
C THR A 139 11.77 3.10 10.37
N PRO A 140 12.15 2.00 9.69
CA PRO A 140 11.77 0.65 10.11
C PRO A 140 12.14 0.35 11.57
N ALA A 141 13.28 0.84 12.04
CA ALA A 141 13.71 0.67 13.44
C ALA A 141 12.81 1.42 14.43
N ALA A 142 12.45 2.69 14.11
CA ALA A 142 11.51 3.46 14.93
C ALA A 142 10.13 2.79 14.96
N PHE A 143 9.64 2.32 13.80
CA PHE A 143 8.39 1.57 13.71
C PHE A 143 8.39 0.30 14.60
N VAL A 144 9.47 -0.49 14.55
CA VAL A 144 9.61 -1.68 15.42
C VAL A 144 9.55 -1.29 16.88
N HIS A 145 10.31 -0.27 17.30
CA HIS A 145 10.33 0.18 18.68
C HIS A 145 8.94 0.64 19.16
N GLU A 146 8.29 1.53 18.41
CA GLU A 146 6.96 2.03 18.75
C GLU A 146 5.90 0.91 18.79
N THR A 147 5.97 -0.04 17.85
CA THR A 147 5.04 -1.16 17.78
C THR A 147 5.23 -2.10 18.97
N VAL A 148 6.47 -2.41 19.33
CA VAL A 148 6.79 -3.22 20.52
C VAL A 148 6.24 -2.57 21.79
N GLU A 149 6.45 -1.27 22.00
CA GLU A 149 5.91 -0.56 23.17
C GLU A 149 4.38 -0.52 23.20
N LYS A 150 3.72 -0.33 22.05
CA LYS A 150 2.25 -0.41 21.94
C LYS A 150 1.73 -1.81 22.30
N ILE A 151 2.38 -2.87 21.79
CA ILE A 151 2.00 -4.25 22.11
C ILE A 151 2.18 -4.52 23.62
N LYS A 152 3.31 -4.12 24.22
CA LYS A 152 3.53 -4.24 25.66
C LYS A 152 2.43 -3.57 26.47
N ALA A 153 2.08 -2.34 26.12
CA ALA A 153 1.04 -1.58 26.81
C ALA A 153 -0.36 -2.23 26.67
N GLN A 154 -0.65 -2.83 25.51
CA GLN A 154 -1.94 -3.47 25.24
C GLN A 154 -2.07 -4.85 25.90
N VAL A 155 -1.02 -5.65 25.85
CA VAL A 155 -1.04 -7.04 26.31
C VAL A 155 -0.76 -7.13 27.82
N GLY A 156 0.16 -6.32 28.34
CA GLY A 156 0.63 -6.42 29.72
C GLY A 156 1.23 -7.80 30.00
N ASP A 157 0.84 -8.39 31.13
CA ASP A 157 1.33 -9.71 31.58
C ASP A 157 0.51 -10.90 31.00
N LYS A 158 -0.41 -10.64 30.07
CA LYS A 158 -1.24 -11.70 29.49
C LYS A 158 -0.46 -12.57 28.51
N ARG A 159 -0.97 -13.78 28.29
CA ARG A 159 -0.47 -14.68 27.25
C ARG A 159 -1.16 -14.35 25.92
N VAL A 160 -0.43 -14.57 24.83
CA VAL A 160 -0.94 -14.44 23.46
C VAL A 160 -0.73 -15.76 22.74
N VAL A 161 -1.77 -16.25 22.08
CA VAL A 161 -1.69 -17.39 21.16
C VAL A 161 -1.78 -16.86 19.75
N MET A 162 -0.92 -17.35 18.85
CA MET A 162 -0.85 -16.89 17.47
C MET A 162 -0.69 -18.06 16.51
N ALA A 163 -1.53 -18.11 15.47
CA ALA A 163 -1.33 -19.02 14.34
C ALA A 163 -0.24 -18.50 13.40
N LEU A 164 0.67 -19.38 12.99
CA LEU A 164 1.70 -19.10 12.00
C LEU A 164 1.36 -19.80 10.68
N SER A 165 1.58 -19.12 9.57
CA SER A 165 1.32 -19.64 8.22
C SER A 165 2.59 -20.07 7.47
N GLY A 166 3.77 -19.84 8.03
CA GLY A 166 5.04 -19.95 7.31
C GLY A 166 5.36 -18.77 6.39
N GLY A 167 4.41 -17.81 6.25
CA GLY A 167 4.59 -16.62 5.43
C GLY A 167 5.27 -15.47 6.17
N VAL A 168 5.78 -14.49 5.40
CA VAL A 168 6.52 -13.33 5.91
C VAL A 168 5.68 -12.52 6.91
N ASP A 169 4.41 -12.23 6.62
CA ASP A 169 3.58 -11.36 7.45
C ASP A 169 3.36 -11.94 8.85
N SER A 170 3.00 -13.22 8.93
CA SER A 170 2.81 -13.91 10.22
C SER A 170 4.13 -14.02 11.00
N THR A 171 5.24 -14.22 10.32
CA THR A 171 6.57 -14.27 10.93
C THR A 171 6.98 -12.92 11.52
N VAL A 172 6.80 -11.82 10.77
CA VAL A 172 7.09 -10.46 11.26
C VAL A 172 6.19 -10.10 12.45
N ALA A 173 4.90 -10.44 12.38
CA ALA A 173 3.99 -10.21 13.50
C ALA A 173 4.41 -10.99 14.75
N ALA A 174 4.77 -12.27 14.61
CA ALA A 174 5.25 -13.09 15.72
C ALA A 174 6.54 -12.51 16.34
N GLU A 175 7.47 -12.06 15.52
CA GLU A 175 8.73 -11.46 15.99
C GLU A 175 8.49 -10.16 16.76
N LEU A 176 7.57 -9.29 16.30
CA LEU A 176 7.21 -8.06 17.00
C LEU A 176 6.54 -8.35 18.36
N ILE A 177 5.62 -9.32 18.39
CA ILE A 177 4.95 -9.73 19.62
C ILE A 177 5.96 -10.40 20.57
N HIS A 178 6.84 -11.25 20.04
CA HIS A 178 7.89 -11.90 20.84
C HIS A 178 8.85 -10.87 21.47
N LYS A 179 9.26 -9.85 20.72
CA LYS A 179 10.06 -8.72 21.26
C LYS A 179 9.32 -7.97 22.37
N ALA A 180 8.00 -7.90 22.29
CA ALA A 180 7.19 -7.20 23.28
C ALA A 180 6.96 -8.00 24.56
N ILE A 181 6.57 -9.28 24.45
CA ILE A 181 6.08 -10.09 25.58
C ILE A 181 6.89 -11.38 25.82
N GLY A 182 7.92 -11.64 25.00
CA GLY A 182 8.83 -12.77 25.19
C GLY A 182 8.12 -14.12 25.25
N LYS A 183 8.35 -14.86 26.31
CA LYS A 183 7.82 -16.23 26.50
C LYS A 183 6.29 -16.31 26.66
N ASN A 184 5.61 -15.20 26.83
CA ASN A 184 4.15 -15.16 26.88
C ASN A 184 3.49 -15.28 25.50
N LEU A 185 4.28 -15.30 24.42
CA LEU A 185 3.80 -15.64 23.09
C LEU A 185 3.90 -17.14 22.84
N PHE A 186 2.77 -17.77 22.49
CA PHE A 186 2.66 -19.16 22.07
C PHE A 186 2.22 -19.19 20.61
N CYS A 187 3.01 -19.84 19.78
CA CYS A 187 2.71 -19.94 18.35
C CYS A 187 2.29 -21.36 17.98
N ILE A 188 1.34 -21.48 17.04
CA ILE A 188 0.86 -22.76 16.52
C ILE A 188 1.09 -22.76 15.02
N PHE A 189 1.79 -23.78 14.50
CA PHE A 189 2.03 -24.00 13.09
C PHE A 189 1.45 -25.37 12.69
N VAL A 190 0.49 -25.38 11.75
CA VAL A 190 -0.25 -26.58 11.36
C VAL A 190 0.22 -27.10 10.02
N ASP A 191 0.64 -28.36 9.98
CA ASP A 191 0.83 -29.11 8.74
C ASP A 191 -0.51 -29.71 8.29
N ASN A 192 -1.10 -29.11 7.29
CA ASN A 192 -2.35 -29.55 6.68
C ASN A 192 -2.15 -30.56 5.54
N GLY A 193 -0.94 -31.01 5.29
CA GLY A 193 -0.60 -31.92 4.20
C GLY A 193 -0.54 -31.29 2.80
N LEU A 194 -0.77 -29.97 2.69
CA LEU A 194 -0.73 -29.20 1.43
C LEU A 194 0.47 -28.27 1.35
N LEU A 195 1.38 -28.35 2.33
CA LEU A 195 2.64 -27.63 2.34
C LEU A 195 3.59 -28.19 1.26
N ARG A 196 4.61 -27.41 0.90
CA ARG A 196 5.68 -27.87 0.01
C ARG A 196 6.48 -28.98 0.69
N LYS A 197 7.24 -29.73 -0.11
CA LYS A 197 8.12 -30.76 0.41
C LYS A 197 9.07 -30.17 1.45
N ASP A 198 9.17 -30.83 2.60
CA ASP A 198 10.03 -30.49 3.73
C ASP A 198 9.81 -29.07 4.32
N GLU A 199 8.71 -28.39 3.93
CA GLU A 199 8.41 -27.02 4.39
C GLU A 199 8.07 -26.98 5.88
N PHE A 200 7.33 -27.96 6.38
CA PHE A 200 6.93 -28.01 7.79
C PHE A 200 8.13 -28.03 8.73
N GLU A 201 9.06 -28.95 8.50
CA GLU A 201 10.27 -29.11 9.28
C GLU A 201 11.19 -27.88 9.17
N THR A 202 11.40 -27.39 7.94
CA THR A 202 12.26 -26.25 7.67
C THR A 202 11.74 -24.98 8.35
N VAL A 203 10.44 -24.74 8.29
CA VAL A 203 9.81 -23.56 8.90
C VAL A 203 9.87 -23.66 10.44
N LEU A 204 9.58 -24.83 11.02
CA LEU A 204 9.69 -25.02 12.47
C LEU A 204 11.12 -24.82 12.98
N GLU A 205 12.11 -25.29 12.25
CA GLU A 205 13.52 -25.08 12.61
C GLU A 205 13.89 -23.59 12.55
N SER A 206 13.45 -22.89 11.51
CA SER A 206 13.64 -21.44 11.37
C SER A 206 13.05 -20.67 12.55
N TYR A 207 11.84 -21.01 12.97
CA TYR A 207 11.19 -20.37 14.10
C TYR A 207 11.89 -20.66 15.44
N LYS A 208 12.44 -21.86 15.62
CA LYS A 208 13.28 -22.18 16.78
C LYS A 208 14.54 -21.32 16.85
N HIS A 209 15.21 -21.12 15.69
CA HIS A 209 16.38 -20.24 15.63
C HIS A 209 16.05 -18.77 15.95
N MET A 210 14.82 -18.34 15.68
CA MET A 210 14.33 -17.00 16.06
C MET A 210 13.96 -16.91 17.55
N GLY A 211 14.02 -18.01 18.30
CA GLY A 211 13.67 -18.06 19.72
C GLY A 211 12.15 -18.06 19.99
N LEU A 212 11.32 -18.27 18.97
CA LEU A 212 9.88 -18.34 19.13
C LEU A 212 9.45 -19.66 19.79
N ASN A 213 8.48 -19.58 20.68
CA ASN A 213 7.84 -20.75 21.26
C ASN A 213 6.75 -21.26 20.31
N VAL A 214 7.09 -22.21 19.43
CA VAL A 214 6.23 -22.71 18.37
C VAL A 214 5.91 -24.19 18.57
N LYS A 215 4.62 -24.51 18.59
CA LYS A 215 4.10 -25.87 18.56
C LYS A 215 3.72 -26.25 17.12
N GLY A 216 4.37 -27.24 16.56
CA GLY A 216 4.01 -27.82 15.25
C GLY A 216 2.93 -28.88 15.44
N ILE A 217 1.87 -28.82 14.66
CA ILE A 217 0.74 -29.76 14.67
C ILE A 217 0.70 -30.48 13.33
N ASN A 218 0.90 -31.79 13.31
CA ASN A 218 0.68 -32.61 12.12
C ASN A 218 -0.81 -33.01 12.04
N ALA A 219 -1.55 -32.39 11.16
CA ALA A 219 -2.96 -32.62 10.94
C ALA A 219 -3.28 -33.20 9.54
N LYS A 220 -2.26 -33.73 8.81
CA LYS A 220 -2.39 -34.22 7.43
C LYS A 220 -3.57 -35.14 7.23
N ASP A 221 -3.69 -36.16 8.08
CA ASP A 221 -4.73 -37.18 7.93
C ASP A 221 -6.14 -36.61 8.12
N LEU A 222 -6.29 -35.66 9.02
CA LEU A 222 -7.56 -34.95 9.24
C LEU A 222 -7.97 -34.17 8.00
N PHE A 223 -7.03 -33.39 7.44
CA PHE A 223 -7.31 -32.59 6.22
C PHE A 223 -7.58 -33.51 5.03
N TYR A 224 -6.80 -34.55 4.82
CA TYR A 224 -7.00 -35.51 3.72
C TYR A 224 -8.35 -36.21 3.83
N GLY A 225 -8.73 -36.65 5.02
CA GLY A 225 -10.03 -37.30 5.26
C GLY A 225 -11.21 -36.40 4.92
N GLN A 226 -11.16 -35.14 5.34
CA GLN A 226 -12.24 -34.18 5.12
C GLN A 226 -12.28 -33.64 3.68
N LEU A 227 -11.17 -33.62 2.95
CA LEU A 227 -11.10 -33.17 1.58
C LEU A 227 -11.34 -34.28 0.55
N ASN A 228 -11.36 -35.53 1.00
CA ASN A 228 -11.55 -36.68 0.12
C ASN A 228 -12.93 -36.62 -0.58
N GLY A 229 -12.93 -36.72 -1.92
CA GLY A 229 -14.14 -36.64 -2.74
C GLY A 229 -14.70 -35.22 -2.96
N VAL A 230 -14.13 -34.19 -2.34
CA VAL A 230 -14.54 -32.79 -2.54
C VAL A 230 -13.88 -32.24 -3.79
N SER A 231 -14.63 -31.92 -4.84
CA SER A 231 -14.12 -31.33 -6.09
C SER A 231 -14.27 -29.82 -6.16
N ASP A 232 -15.33 -29.27 -5.55
CA ASP A 232 -15.65 -27.84 -5.59
C ASP A 232 -14.60 -27.00 -4.82
N PRO A 233 -13.97 -26.01 -5.45
CA PRO A 233 -12.92 -25.20 -4.82
C PRO A 233 -13.38 -24.39 -3.62
N GLU A 234 -14.62 -23.89 -3.64
CA GLU A 234 -15.16 -23.09 -2.54
C GLU A 234 -15.48 -23.97 -1.32
N GLN A 235 -15.97 -25.17 -1.53
CA GLN A 235 -16.15 -26.14 -0.45
C GLN A 235 -14.80 -26.54 0.15
N LYS A 236 -13.78 -26.79 -0.67
CA LYS A 236 -12.41 -27.05 -0.16
C LYS A 236 -11.91 -25.92 0.72
N ARG A 237 -12.06 -24.67 0.26
CA ARG A 237 -11.65 -23.50 1.02
C ARG A 237 -12.35 -23.40 2.37
N LYS A 238 -13.65 -23.64 2.40
CA LYS A 238 -14.45 -23.64 3.65
C LYS A 238 -14.01 -24.73 4.61
N ILE A 239 -13.79 -25.96 4.11
CA ILE A 239 -13.32 -27.08 4.94
C ILE A 239 -11.94 -26.76 5.53
N ILE A 240 -11.01 -26.31 4.72
CA ILE A 240 -9.65 -25.95 5.17
C ILE A 240 -9.73 -24.87 6.25
N GLY A 241 -10.45 -23.77 6.00
CA GLY A 241 -10.58 -22.68 6.96
C GLY A 241 -11.19 -23.12 8.29
N ARG A 242 -12.26 -23.93 8.26
CA ARG A 242 -12.90 -24.47 9.45
C ARG A 242 -11.95 -25.34 10.26
N LEU A 243 -11.24 -26.28 9.62
CA LEU A 243 -10.30 -27.17 10.30
C LEU A 243 -9.14 -26.41 10.96
N PHE A 244 -8.63 -25.37 10.31
CA PHE A 244 -7.61 -24.52 10.95
C PHE A 244 -8.12 -23.86 12.23
N VAL A 245 -9.35 -23.35 12.23
CA VAL A 245 -9.94 -22.72 13.41
C VAL A 245 -10.15 -23.76 14.52
N GLU A 246 -10.72 -24.92 14.20
CA GLU A 246 -10.97 -26.01 15.16
C GLU A 246 -9.66 -26.47 15.83
N ILE A 247 -8.60 -26.70 15.05
CA ILE A 247 -7.29 -27.10 15.58
C ILE A 247 -6.70 -25.98 16.44
N PHE A 248 -6.82 -24.73 15.99
CA PHE A 248 -6.29 -23.59 16.75
C PHE A 248 -6.99 -23.42 18.08
N ASP A 249 -8.31 -23.51 18.10
CA ASP A 249 -9.12 -23.42 19.33
C ASP A 249 -8.76 -24.54 20.31
N GLU A 250 -8.73 -25.80 19.84
CA GLU A 250 -8.35 -26.94 20.66
C GLU A 250 -6.93 -26.81 21.28
N GLU A 251 -5.97 -26.33 20.49
CA GLU A 251 -4.59 -26.18 20.94
C GLU A 251 -4.37 -24.94 21.83
N SER A 252 -5.22 -23.93 21.69
CA SER A 252 -5.15 -22.71 22.52
C SER A 252 -5.70 -22.91 23.94
N GLU A 253 -6.53 -23.93 24.16
CA GLU A 253 -7.09 -24.27 25.48
C GLU A 253 -6.15 -25.13 26.34
N LYS A 254 -5.12 -25.72 25.71
CA LYS A 254 -4.09 -26.56 26.39
C LYS A 254 -2.97 -25.73 26.99
#